data_d31441b855126ff717463cdffad6413d
#
_entry.id   d31441b855126ff717463cdffad6413d
#
_cell.length_a   1.000
_cell.length_b   1.000
_cell.length_c   1.000
_cell.angle_alpha   90.00
_cell.angle_beta   90.00
_cell.angle_gamma   90.00
#
_symmetry.space_group_name_H-M   'P 1'
#
loop_
_entity.id
_entity.type
_entity.pdbx_description
1 polymer ?
#
loop_
_entity_poly.entity_id
_entity_poly.type
_entity_poly.pdbx_seq_one_letter_code
_entity_poly.pdbx_strand_id
1 'polypeptide(L)'
;MEKYIFLVLLAFLLCSSIFMSVIGVQASNIKEARKHAEEMLLPLEGIAGIGHREDPPRIVVYLEHEKYRDKVPDKINGFKTEVIVIGKIKALSLLQLEEIKPSYTYSDSELVSRTGRVRPIVGGISLGVPEQAYGGRMAGTLGLIVYSPYNYLYILSNAHVIAMNSKAQFLPLGTAILQPGTYDGGTIGDKVGELYKYIKITFGPRGKNYADAAIAIITIPPDDYLVGEVLGSDNKNTYRISGTTEVSIGDTVRKSGRTTGVTSNTVFDTDATVKVWYTLSKWAIFYD
;
A
#
# COMPACT_ATOMS: atom_id res chain seq x y z
N MET A 1 -2.79 75.71 -14.18
CA MET A 1 -1.69 74.75 -13.99
C MET A 1 -2.06 73.66 -13.00
N GLU A 2 -2.75 73.96 -11.91
CA GLU A 2 -3.06 72.96 -10.86
C GLU A 2 -3.98 71.80 -11.28
N LYS A 3 -4.93 72.01 -12.21
CA LYS A 3 -5.85 70.97 -12.67
C LYS A 3 -5.20 69.88 -13.50
N TYR A 4 -4.10 70.18 -14.19
CA TYR A 4 -3.37 69.16 -15.01
C TYR A 4 -2.43 68.31 -14.17
N ILE A 5 -1.92 68.83 -13.07
CA ILE A 5 -1.03 68.08 -12.15
C ILE A 5 -1.84 67.02 -11.42
N PHE A 6 -3.11 67.32 -11.05
CA PHE A 6 -3.99 66.35 -10.38
C PHE A 6 -4.40 65.20 -11.31
N LEU A 7 -4.63 65.49 -12.61
CA LEU A 7 -4.98 64.44 -13.58
C LEU A 7 -3.82 63.51 -13.90
N VAL A 8 -2.59 64.02 -13.96
CA VAL A 8 -1.38 63.20 -14.20
C VAL A 8 -1.03 62.32 -12.97
N LEU A 9 -1.22 62.83 -11.75
CA LEU A 9 -1.03 62.04 -10.53
C LEU A 9 -2.08 60.93 -10.37
N LEU A 10 -3.35 61.19 -10.77
CA LEU A 10 -4.41 60.18 -10.72
C LEU A 10 -4.20 59.09 -11.80
N ALA A 11 -3.69 59.47 -12.99
CA ALA A 11 -3.33 58.49 -14.01
C ALA A 11 -2.13 57.60 -13.62
N PHE A 12 -1.14 58.16 -12.90
CA PHE A 12 -0.01 57.38 -12.39
C PHE A 12 -0.40 56.44 -11.24
N LEU A 13 -1.34 56.85 -10.36
CA LEU A 13 -1.88 56.01 -9.29
C LEU A 13 -2.76 54.86 -9.84
N LEU A 14 -3.53 55.13 -10.89
CA LEU A 14 -4.33 54.13 -11.58
C LEU A 14 -3.45 53.13 -12.39
N CYS A 15 -2.38 53.62 -13.04
CA CYS A 15 -1.43 52.73 -13.71
C CYS A 15 -0.63 51.85 -12.72
N SER A 16 -0.26 52.37 -11.56
CA SER A 16 0.48 51.56 -10.55
C SER A 16 -0.44 50.54 -9.89
N SER A 17 -1.74 50.81 -9.72
CA SER A 17 -2.67 49.82 -9.17
C SER A 17 -3.06 48.74 -10.21
N ILE A 18 -3.03 49.03 -11.50
CA ILE A 18 -3.22 48.01 -12.56
C ILE A 18 -1.93 47.17 -12.76
N PHE A 19 -0.75 47.73 -12.55
CA PHE A 19 0.50 46.97 -12.66
C PHE A 19 0.77 46.08 -11.43
N MET A 20 0.18 46.37 -10.26
CA MET A 20 0.27 45.49 -9.09
C MET A 20 -0.73 44.32 -9.10
N SER A 21 -1.76 44.36 -9.95
CA SER A 21 -2.71 43.25 -10.08
C SER A 21 -2.33 42.17 -11.09
N VAL A 22 -1.16 42.29 -11.75
CA VAL A 22 -0.67 41.29 -12.74
C VAL A 22 0.51 40.44 -12.23
N ILE A 23 1.04 40.68 -11.03
CA ILE A 23 2.04 39.85 -10.41
C ILE A 23 1.51 39.28 -9.07
N GLY A 24 0.28 38.81 -9.08
CA GLY A 24 -0.14 37.75 -8.16
C GLY A 24 0.29 36.41 -8.75
N VAL A 25 1.57 36.14 -8.77
CA VAL A 25 2.03 34.74 -8.75
C VAL A 25 1.49 34.20 -7.44
N GLN A 26 0.30 33.59 -7.50
CA GLN A 26 -0.21 32.76 -6.41
C GLN A 26 0.95 31.79 -6.12
N ALA A 27 1.56 31.92 -4.95
CA ALA A 27 2.53 30.92 -4.51
C ALA A 27 1.82 29.59 -4.59
N SER A 28 2.15 28.80 -5.63
CA SER A 28 1.48 27.53 -5.88
C SER A 28 1.71 26.67 -4.64
N ASN A 29 0.64 26.25 -4.00
CA ASN A 29 0.70 25.35 -2.87
C ASN A 29 1.29 24.02 -3.38
N ILE A 30 2.32 23.50 -2.72
CA ILE A 30 2.99 22.23 -3.11
C ILE A 30 1.98 21.08 -3.20
N LYS A 31 0.96 21.06 -2.34
CA LYS A 31 -0.11 20.05 -2.35
C LYS A 31 -1.01 20.15 -3.60
N GLU A 32 -1.28 21.36 -4.08
CA GLU A 32 -1.99 21.58 -5.34
C GLU A 32 -1.12 21.16 -6.55
N ALA A 33 0.18 21.47 -6.49
CA ALA A 33 1.12 21.04 -7.51
C ALA A 33 1.25 19.49 -7.56
N ARG A 34 1.27 18.83 -6.40
CA ARG A 34 1.21 17.38 -6.30
C ARG A 34 -0.05 16.81 -6.93
N LYS A 35 -1.22 17.36 -6.59
CA LYS A 35 -2.50 16.91 -7.17
C LYS A 35 -2.51 17.06 -8.70
N HIS A 36 -1.97 18.15 -9.22
CA HIS A 36 -1.81 18.33 -10.67
C HIS A 36 -0.85 17.29 -11.26
N ALA A 37 0.26 17.00 -10.58
CA ALA A 37 1.20 15.94 -10.99
C ALA A 37 0.53 14.55 -11.01
N GLU A 38 -0.32 14.25 -10.03
CA GLU A 38 -1.10 13.00 -9.98
C GLU A 38 -2.02 12.87 -11.20
N GLU A 39 -2.79 13.91 -11.50
CA GLU A 39 -3.72 13.93 -12.63
C GLU A 39 -2.99 13.77 -13.97
N MET A 40 -1.83 14.40 -14.11
CA MET A 40 -1.04 14.43 -15.33
C MET A 40 -0.21 13.14 -15.53
N LEU A 41 0.44 12.64 -14.47
CA LEU A 41 1.48 11.62 -14.61
C LEU A 41 1.00 10.21 -14.25
N LEU A 42 0.14 10.02 -13.22
CA LEU A 42 -0.29 8.67 -12.81
C LEU A 42 -0.95 7.85 -13.92
N PRO A 43 -1.69 8.42 -14.89
CA PRO A 43 -2.22 7.65 -16.01
C PRO A 43 -1.14 7.10 -16.94
N LEU A 44 0.05 7.70 -16.97
CA LEU A 44 1.12 7.32 -17.89
C LEU A 44 1.73 5.97 -17.50
N GLU A 45 2.19 5.25 -18.53
CA GLU A 45 2.97 4.02 -18.35
C GLU A 45 4.30 4.34 -17.67
N GLY A 46 4.68 3.52 -16.68
CA GLY A 46 5.96 3.60 -16.01
C GLY A 46 6.01 4.54 -14.82
N ILE A 47 4.92 5.25 -14.53
CA ILE A 47 4.78 6.02 -13.30
C ILE A 47 4.24 5.10 -12.19
N ALA A 48 5.01 4.94 -11.12
CA ALA A 48 4.65 4.10 -9.97
C ALA A 48 3.97 4.89 -8.84
N GLY A 49 4.21 6.20 -8.76
CA GLY A 49 3.59 7.04 -7.74
C GLY A 49 4.04 8.49 -7.80
N ILE A 50 3.39 9.33 -7.02
CA ILE A 50 3.67 10.76 -6.87
C ILE A 50 3.68 11.08 -5.38
N GLY A 51 4.67 11.85 -4.94
CA GLY A 51 4.79 12.41 -3.61
C GLY A 51 5.27 13.86 -3.67
N HIS A 52 5.58 14.44 -2.53
CA HIS A 52 6.22 15.75 -2.45
C HIS A 52 7.16 15.84 -1.25
N ARG A 53 8.00 16.86 -1.24
CA ARG A 53 8.82 17.27 -0.10
C ARG A 53 8.55 18.73 0.17
N GLU A 54 8.50 19.11 1.44
CA GLU A 54 8.26 20.50 1.84
C GLU A 54 9.57 21.29 1.97
N ASP A 55 10.66 20.63 2.34
CA ASP A 55 11.97 21.28 2.53
C ASP A 55 13.11 20.48 1.88
N PRO A 56 13.76 21.01 0.83
CA PRO A 56 13.27 22.06 -0.06
C PRO A 56 12.02 21.59 -0.85
N PRO A 57 11.08 22.50 -1.16
CA PRO A 57 9.82 22.11 -1.80
C PRO A 57 10.05 21.58 -3.22
N ARG A 58 9.55 20.35 -3.47
CA ARG A 58 9.64 19.67 -4.76
C ARG A 58 8.61 18.57 -4.91
N ILE A 59 8.24 18.26 -6.14
CA ILE A 59 7.41 17.10 -6.48
C ILE A 59 8.32 15.89 -6.62
N VAL A 60 7.95 14.77 -6.02
CA VAL A 60 8.65 13.50 -6.17
C VAL A 60 7.86 12.60 -7.12
N VAL A 61 8.51 12.10 -8.16
CA VAL A 61 7.92 11.17 -9.12
C VAL A 61 8.61 9.83 -9.01
N TYR A 62 7.84 8.81 -8.62
CA TYR A 62 8.31 7.44 -8.51
C TYR A 62 8.13 6.72 -9.85
N LEU A 63 9.21 6.13 -10.39
CA LEU A 63 9.21 5.41 -11.65
C LEU A 63 9.31 3.89 -11.45
N GLU A 64 8.65 3.14 -12.33
CA GLU A 64 8.84 1.69 -12.45
C GLU A 64 10.21 1.32 -13.04
N HIS A 65 10.79 2.17 -13.91
CA HIS A 65 12.08 1.95 -14.56
C HIS A 65 12.66 3.27 -15.08
N GLU A 66 13.99 3.39 -15.09
CA GLU A 66 14.72 4.58 -15.55
C GLU A 66 14.35 5.03 -16.97
N LYS A 67 14.03 4.09 -17.89
CA LYS A 67 13.64 4.39 -19.27
C LYS A 67 12.41 5.32 -19.41
N TYR A 68 11.66 5.53 -18.34
CA TYR A 68 10.48 6.41 -18.33
C TYR A 68 10.78 7.83 -17.85
N ARG A 69 12.04 8.14 -17.53
CA ARG A 69 12.45 9.46 -17.01
C ARG A 69 12.05 10.61 -17.93
N ASP A 70 12.16 10.43 -19.26
CA ASP A 70 11.83 11.45 -20.26
C ASP A 70 10.35 11.87 -20.27
N LYS A 71 9.48 11.09 -19.61
CA LYS A 71 8.07 11.43 -19.44
C LYS A 71 7.81 12.43 -18.31
N VAL A 72 8.81 12.70 -17.46
CA VAL A 72 8.69 13.55 -16.30
C VAL A 72 9.26 14.93 -16.61
N PRO A 73 8.46 16.00 -16.54
CA PRO A 73 8.97 17.37 -16.74
C PRO A 73 9.86 17.78 -15.58
N ASP A 74 10.86 18.62 -15.84
CA ASP A 74 11.79 19.13 -14.82
C ASP A 74 11.10 19.95 -13.71
N LYS A 75 9.93 20.53 -14.03
CA LYS A 75 9.12 21.32 -13.09
C LYS A 75 7.64 21.09 -13.31
N ILE A 76 6.89 21.11 -12.22
CA ILE A 76 5.41 21.08 -12.20
C ILE A 76 4.92 22.23 -11.33
N ASN A 77 4.08 23.12 -11.89
CA ASN A 77 3.57 24.34 -11.22
C ASN A 77 4.69 25.15 -10.53
N GLY A 78 5.87 25.23 -11.16
CA GLY A 78 7.01 25.98 -10.65
C GLY A 78 7.94 25.20 -9.69
N PHE A 79 7.50 24.09 -9.12
CA PHE A 79 8.33 23.22 -8.27
C PHE A 79 9.21 22.31 -9.10
N LYS A 80 10.46 22.12 -8.67
CA LYS A 80 11.36 21.12 -9.28
C LYS A 80 10.79 19.72 -9.08
N THR A 81 11.05 18.83 -10.05
CA THR A 81 10.77 17.42 -9.90
C THR A 81 12.01 16.65 -9.47
N GLU A 82 11.84 15.74 -8.54
CA GLU A 82 12.80 14.72 -8.15
C GLU A 82 12.30 13.37 -8.68
N VAL A 83 13.13 12.61 -9.34
CA VAL A 83 12.76 11.30 -9.89
C VAL A 83 13.47 10.19 -9.14
N ILE A 84 12.69 9.24 -8.61
CA ILE A 84 13.18 8.08 -7.87
C ILE A 84 12.67 6.80 -8.55
N VAL A 85 13.58 5.89 -8.91
CA VAL A 85 13.21 4.60 -9.48
C VAL A 85 13.00 3.59 -8.35
N ILE A 86 11.76 3.13 -8.17
CA ILE A 86 11.38 2.19 -7.09
C ILE A 86 10.93 0.82 -7.62
N GLY A 87 10.83 0.67 -8.95
CA GLY A 87 10.26 -0.53 -9.54
C GLY A 87 8.74 -0.54 -9.57
N LYS A 88 8.19 -1.62 -10.10
CA LYS A 88 6.75 -1.83 -10.22
C LYS A 88 6.17 -2.33 -8.89
N ILE A 89 5.26 -1.57 -8.28
CA ILE A 89 4.56 -2.00 -7.07
C ILE A 89 3.51 -3.03 -7.46
N LYS A 90 3.59 -4.24 -6.88
CA LYS A 90 2.66 -5.35 -7.14
C LYS A 90 2.01 -5.80 -5.84
N ALA A 91 0.70 -6.03 -5.88
CA ALA A 91 0.02 -6.81 -4.86
C ALA A 91 0.48 -8.27 -5.01
N LEU A 92 1.25 -8.76 -4.04
CA LEU A 92 1.86 -10.08 -4.10
C LEU A 92 0.86 -11.14 -3.69
N SER A 93 0.00 -11.55 -4.62
CA SER A 93 -0.61 -12.87 -4.60
C SER A 93 0.15 -13.75 -5.61
N LEU A 94 0.63 -14.88 -5.16
CA LEU A 94 1.66 -15.67 -5.79
C LEU A 94 1.28 -16.30 -7.12
N LEU A 95 1.60 -15.65 -8.23
CA LEU A 95 1.80 -16.34 -9.51
C LEU A 95 3.22 -16.16 -10.09
N GLN A 96 4.12 -15.46 -9.42
CA GLN A 96 5.49 -15.22 -9.89
C GLN A 96 6.47 -15.08 -8.71
N LEU A 97 6.69 -16.16 -7.97
CA LEU A 97 7.97 -16.34 -7.33
C LEU A 97 8.68 -17.41 -8.15
N GLU A 98 9.68 -17.01 -8.94
CA GLU A 98 10.78 -17.92 -9.28
C GLU A 98 11.25 -18.55 -7.97
N GLU A 99 11.45 -19.86 -7.98
CA GLU A 99 11.91 -20.63 -6.81
C GLU A 99 13.15 -19.97 -6.18
N ILE A 100 12.94 -19.17 -5.16
CA ILE A 100 14.00 -18.90 -4.19
C ILE A 100 14.07 -20.17 -3.35
N LYS A 101 14.92 -21.09 -3.75
CA LYS A 101 15.24 -22.27 -2.95
C LYS A 101 15.77 -21.78 -1.61
N PRO A 102 15.14 -22.15 -0.47
CA PRO A 102 15.72 -21.86 0.83
C PRO A 102 17.09 -22.53 0.91
N SER A 103 18.15 -21.74 1.09
CA SER A 103 19.53 -22.26 1.19
C SER A 103 19.88 -22.79 2.59
N TYR A 104 18.90 -22.98 3.49
CA TYR A 104 19.13 -23.46 4.84
C TYR A 104 18.11 -24.51 5.25
N THR A 105 18.60 -25.70 5.58
CA THR A 105 17.87 -26.74 6.28
C THR A 105 18.15 -26.54 7.78
N TYR A 106 17.22 -25.99 8.53
CA TYR A 106 17.31 -25.97 9.99
C TYR A 106 16.83 -27.31 10.52
N SER A 107 17.68 -27.97 11.32
CA SER A 107 17.39 -29.25 11.98
C SER A 107 16.68 -29.07 13.33
N ASP A 108 16.21 -27.88 13.68
CA ASP A 108 15.66 -27.60 14.99
C ASP A 108 14.12 -27.70 14.96
N SER A 109 13.61 -28.75 15.61
CA SER A 109 12.19 -29.09 15.68
C SER A 109 11.30 -28.06 16.40
N GLU A 110 11.86 -26.94 16.86
CA GLU A 110 11.16 -25.89 17.61
C GLU A 110 10.86 -24.62 16.81
N LEU A 111 11.33 -24.50 15.56
CA LEU A 111 11.11 -23.29 14.75
C LEU A 111 9.78 -23.38 13.99
N VAL A 112 9.01 -22.29 14.06
CA VAL A 112 7.76 -22.16 13.31
C VAL A 112 8.06 -21.96 11.82
N SER A 113 7.59 -22.89 10.99
CA SER A 113 7.60 -22.70 9.53
C SER A 113 6.53 -21.70 9.12
N ARG A 114 6.94 -20.55 8.56
CA ARG A 114 6.01 -19.53 8.06
C ARG A 114 5.11 -20.02 6.93
N THR A 115 5.54 -21.09 6.25
CA THR A 115 4.82 -21.73 5.14
C THR A 115 4.13 -23.03 5.54
N GLY A 116 4.36 -23.54 6.75
CA GLY A 116 3.73 -24.74 7.27
C GLY A 116 2.37 -24.48 7.93
N ARG A 117 1.75 -25.58 8.36
CA ARG A 117 0.58 -25.52 9.25
C ARG A 117 1.04 -25.11 10.66
N VAL A 118 0.51 -24.01 11.16
CA VAL A 118 0.86 -23.42 12.47
C VAL A 118 -0.36 -23.36 13.36
N ARG A 119 -0.25 -23.87 14.59
CA ARG A 119 -1.26 -23.71 15.63
C ARG A 119 -0.55 -23.45 16.98
N PRO A 120 -0.98 -22.41 17.72
CA PRO A 120 -1.97 -21.39 17.37
C PRO A 120 -1.51 -20.52 16.18
N ILE A 121 -2.48 -20.03 15.36
CA ILE A 121 -2.18 -19.12 14.26
C ILE A 121 -1.77 -17.74 14.79
N VAL A 122 -0.85 -17.08 14.09
CA VAL A 122 -0.22 -15.82 14.48
C VAL A 122 0.06 -14.96 13.23
N GLY A 123 0.15 -13.65 13.36
CA GLY A 123 0.54 -12.77 12.24
C GLY A 123 1.91 -13.15 11.65
N GLY A 124 2.07 -12.97 10.34
CA GLY A 124 3.34 -13.23 9.63
C GLY A 124 3.49 -14.63 9.02
N ILE A 125 2.50 -15.50 9.13
CA ILE A 125 2.49 -16.85 8.56
C ILE A 125 1.62 -16.94 7.30
N SER A 126 1.71 -18.08 6.59
CA SER A 126 0.93 -18.37 5.37
C SER A 126 -0.57 -18.35 5.62
N LEU A 127 -1.31 -17.74 4.69
CA LEU A 127 -2.77 -17.70 4.66
C LEU A 127 -3.24 -17.70 3.21
N GLY A 128 -4.42 -18.25 2.93
CA GLY A 128 -4.97 -18.23 1.58
C GLY A 128 -6.42 -18.65 1.51
N VAL A 129 -6.88 -18.89 0.30
CA VAL A 129 -8.23 -19.39 -0.02
C VAL A 129 -8.12 -20.69 -0.83
N PRO A 130 -9.21 -21.49 -0.94
CA PRO A 130 -9.20 -22.71 -1.74
C PRO A 130 -8.82 -22.47 -3.21
N GLU A 131 -8.17 -23.47 -3.85
CA GLU A 131 -7.75 -23.38 -5.26
C GLU A 131 -8.92 -23.07 -6.20
N GLN A 132 -10.08 -23.66 -5.96
CA GLN A 132 -11.29 -23.43 -6.77
C GLN A 132 -11.78 -21.98 -6.67
N ALA A 133 -11.66 -21.38 -5.47
CA ALA A 133 -12.05 -19.99 -5.26
C ALA A 133 -11.06 -19.02 -5.91
N TYR A 134 -9.76 -19.29 -5.78
CA TYR A 134 -8.72 -18.44 -6.35
C TYR A 134 -8.56 -18.63 -7.86
N GLY A 135 -8.73 -19.84 -8.36
CA GLY A 135 -8.42 -20.23 -9.73
C GLY A 135 -6.95 -20.62 -9.90
N GLY A 136 -6.42 -21.41 -8.95
CA GLY A 136 -5.06 -21.92 -8.86
C GLY A 136 -4.55 -21.92 -7.43
N ARG A 137 -3.28 -22.32 -7.24
CA ARG A 137 -2.64 -22.33 -5.92
C ARG A 137 -2.23 -20.91 -5.53
N MET A 138 -2.44 -20.56 -4.27
CA MET A 138 -2.08 -19.24 -3.75
C MET A 138 -1.68 -19.30 -2.27
N ALA A 139 -0.87 -18.33 -1.85
CA ALA A 139 -0.64 -18.02 -0.44
C ALA A 139 -0.23 -16.55 -0.31
N GLY A 140 -0.70 -15.92 0.74
CA GLY A 140 -0.29 -14.61 1.21
C GLY A 140 0.08 -14.66 2.68
N THR A 141 -0.06 -13.54 3.38
CA THR A 141 0.32 -13.44 4.79
C THR A 141 -0.91 -13.18 5.67
N LEU A 142 -1.06 -13.93 6.76
CA LEU A 142 -1.93 -13.55 7.88
C LEU A 142 -1.36 -12.28 8.50
N GLY A 143 -2.13 -11.18 8.49
CA GLY A 143 -1.70 -9.92 9.07
C GLY A 143 -1.77 -9.95 10.60
N LEU A 144 -2.96 -10.11 11.14
CA LEU A 144 -3.20 -10.09 12.58
C LEU A 144 -4.55 -10.74 12.93
N ILE A 145 -4.68 -11.19 14.17
CA ILE A 145 -5.99 -11.46 14.78
C ILE A 145 -6.41 -10.21 15.55
N VAL A 146 -7.58 -9.66 15.22
CA VAL A 146 -8.04 -8.36 15.71
C VAL A 146 -9.44 -8.45 16.35
N TYR A 147 -9.73 -7.50 17.24
CA TYR A 147 -11.07 -7.30 17.81
C TYR A 147 -11.87 -6.28 16.99
N SER A 148 -13.18 -6.51 16.88
CA SER A 148 -14.11 -5.43 16.59
C SER A 148 -14.42 -4.62 17.87
N PRO A 149 -15.04 -3.43 17.74
CA PRO A 149 -15.55 -2.69 18.91
C PRO A 149 -16.53 -3.46 19.80
N TYR A 150 -17.11 -4.54 19.29
CA TYR A 150 -18.06 -5.41 20.00
C TYR A 150 -17.43 -6.72 20.48
N ASN A 151 -16.08 -6.79 20.56
CA ASN A 151 -15.31 -7.96 20.97
C ASN A 151 -15.45 -9.21 20.08
N TYR A 152 -15.94 -9.07 18.84
CA TYR A 152 -15.83 -10.15 17.87
C TYR A 152 -14.41 -10.21 17.31
N LEU A 153 -13.91 -11.43 17.11
CA LEU A 153 -12.56 -11.70 16.64
C LEU A 153 -12.55 -12.00 15.16
N TYR A 154 -11.56 -11.43 14.48
CA TYR A 154 -11.38 -11.58 13.03
C TYR A 154 -9.92 -11.83 12.67
N ILE A 155 -9.72 -12.63 11.64
CA ILE A 155 -8.47 -12.67 10.87
C ILE A 155 -8.44 -11.43 9.99
N LEU A 156 -7.38 -10.62 10.08
CA LEU A 156 -7.12 -9.48 9.21
C LEU A 156 -6.04 -9.84 8.20
N SER A 157 -6.27 -9.57 6.92
CA SER A 157 -5.29 -9.67 5.84
C SER A 157 -5.63 -8.68 4.73
N ASN A 158 -4.85 -8.66 3.64
CA ASN A 158 -5.18 -7.88 2.46
C ASN A 158 -6.38 -8.48 1.70
N ALA A 159 -7.18 -7.61 1.06
CA ALA A 159 -8.28 -8.05 0.22
C ALA A 159 -7.80 -8.90 -0.97
N HIS A 160 -6.64 -8.55 -1.57
CA HIS A 160 -6.08 -9.35 -2.65
C HIS A 160 -5.61 -10.75 -2.21
N VAL A 161 -5.41 -10.98 -0.89
CA VAL A 161 -5.03 -12.29 -0.35
C VAL A 161 -6.24 -13.16 -0.08
N ILE A 162 -7.25 -12.65 0.64
CA ILE A 162 -8.36 -13.47 1.13
C ILE A 162 -9.72 -13.15 0.52
N ALA A 163 -9.84 -12.11 -0.30
CA ALA A 163 -11.11 -11.67 -0.88
C ALA A 163 -11.08 -11.53 -2.42
N MET A 164 -10.00 -11.94 -3.08
CA MET A 164 -9.90 -11.89 -4.55
C MET A 164 -9.40 -13.21 -5.14
N ASN A 165 -9.81 -13.44 -6.40
CA ASN A 165 -9.27 -14.53 -7.22
C ASN A 165 -8.07 -14.04 -8.07
N SER A 166 -7.44 -14.95 -8.83
CA SER A 166 -6.27 -14.69 -9.70
C SER A 166 -6.51 -13.65 -10.80
N LYS A 167 -7.79 -13.32 -11.10
CA LYS A 167 -8.19 -12.30 -12.07
C LYS A 167 -8.51 -10.95 -11.39
N ALA A 168 -8.19 -10.80 -10.11
CA ALA A 168 -8.56 -9.67 -9.27
C ALA A 168 -10.09 -9.39 -9.35
N GLN A 169 -10.88 -10.42 -9.12
CA GLN A 169 -12.33 -10.35 -8.93
C GLN A 169 -12.64 -10.75 -7.49
N PHE A 170 -13.57 -10.04 -6.87
CA PHE A 170 -13.92 -10.32 -5.48
C PHE A 170 -14.63 -11.67 -5.33
N LEU A 171 -14.25 -12.38 -4.27
CA LEU A 171 -14.84 -13.64 -3.85
C LEU A 171 -16.15 -13.40 -3.10
N PRO A 172 -17.08 -14.35 -3.11
CA PRO A 172 -18.28 -14.29 -2.30
C PRO A 172 -17.96 -14.32 -0.80
N LEU A 173 -18.72 -13.62 0.00
CA LEU A 173 -18.66 -13.73 1.46
C LEU A 173 -18.94 -15.17 1.88
N GLY A 174 -18.31 -15.61 2.98
CA GLY A 174 -18.34 -17.02 3.41
C GLY A 174 -17.28 -17.90 2.74
N THR A 175 -16.48 -17.38 1.77
CA THR A 175 -15.35 -18.13 1.22
C THR A 175 -14.43 -18.58 2.35
N ALA A 176 -14.05 -19.87 2.35
CA ALA A 176 -13.14 -20.45 3.34
C ALA A 176 -11.76 -19.79 3.31
N ILE A 177 -11.19 -19.56 4.49
CA ILE A 177 -9.82 -19.08 4.69
C ILE A 177 -9.00 -20.23 5.26
N LEU A 178 -7.86 -20.50 4.63
CA LEU A 178 -7.00 -21.65 4.91
C LEU A 178 -5.67 -21.21 5.51
N GLN A 179 -5.15 -21.93 6.48
CA GLN A 179 -3.80 -21.78 7.03
C GLN A 179 -3.10 -23.14 7.18
N PRO A 180 -2.09 -23.39 6.34
CA PRO A 180 -1.48 -22.49 5.35
C PRO A 180 -2.35 -22.28 4.09
N GLY A 181 -1.95 -21.35 3.22
CA GLY A 181 -2.53 -21.20 1.89
C GLY A 181 -2.22 -22.41 0.99
N THR A 182 -2.98 -22.56 -0.10
CA THR A 182 -2.88 -23.75 -0.97
C THR A 182 -1.54 -23.90 -1.69
N TYR A 183 -0.82 -22.78 -1.91
CA TYR A 183 0.56 -22.84 -2.45
C TYR A 183 1.52 -23.55 -1.48
N ASP A 184 1.26 -23.48 -0.19
CA ASP A 184 2.03 -24.09 0.89
C ASP A 184 1.45 -25.42 1.38
N GLY A 185 0.60 -26.03 0.56
CA GLY A 185 0.03 -27.34 0.83
C GLY A 185 -1.26 -27.32 1.66
N GLY A 186 -1.82 -26.14 1.94
CA GLY A 186 -3.10 -26.03 2.64
C GLY A 186 -4.26 -26.64 1.87
N THR A 187 -5.17 -27.25 2.60
CA THR A 187 -6.38 -27.93 2.11
C THR A 187 -7.62 -27.41 2.80
N ILE A 188 -8.80 -27.84 2.36
CA ILE A 188 -10.05 -27.46 3.04
C ILE A 188 -10.11 -27.92 4.50
N GLY A 189 -9.34 -28.96 4.86
CA GLY A 189 -9.15 -29.43 6.25
C GLY A 189 -8.38 -28.45 7.12
N ASP A 190 -7.69 -27.49 6.52
CA ASP A 190 -6.92 -26.44 7.21
C ASP A 190 -7.68 -25.11 7.32
N LYS A 191 -9.01 -25.16 7.16
CA LYS A 191 -9.87 -23.99 7.31
C LYS A 191 -9.73 -23.38 8.71
N VAL A 192 -9.50 -22.06 8.76
CA VAL A 192 -9.37 -21.26 9.99
C VAL A 192 -10.45 -20.18 10.11
N GLY A 193 -11.14 -19.86 9.02
CA GLY A 193 -12.16 -18.82 9.03
C GLY A 193 -12.98 -18.79 7.75
N GLU A 194 -13.84 -17.77 7.68
CA GLU A 194 -14.71 -17.48 6.53
C GLU A 194 -14.67 -15.99 6.22
N LEU A 195 -14.50 -15.63 4.93
CA LEU A 195 -14.49 -14.24 4.48
C LEU A 195 -15.76 -13.53 4.93
N TYR A 196 -15.58 -12.46 5.71
CA TYR A 196 -16.71 -11.72 6.29
C TYR A 196 -16.93 -10.38 5.62
N LYS A 197 -15.85 -9.60 5.41
CA LYS A 197 -15.93 -8.27 4.85
C LYS A 197 -14.61 -7.87 4.19
N TYR A 198 -14.68 -7.00 3.19
CA TYR A 198 -13.50 -6.42 2.54
C TYR A 198 -13.77 -4.98 2.13
N ILE A 199 -12.69 -4.21 1.96
CA ILE A 199 -12.74 -2.90 1.33
C ILE A 199 -12.71 -3.12 -0.18
N LYS A 200 -13.74 -2.63 -0.88
CA LYS A 200 -13.83 -2.77 -2.34
C LYS A 200 -12.77 -1.90 -3.02
N ILE A 201 -11.92 -2.52 -3.83
CA ILE A 201 -10.93 -1.83 -4.64
C ILE A 201 -11.52 -1.50 -6.00
N THR A 202 -11.41 -0.24 -6.42
CA THR A 202 -11.77 0.24 -7.74
C THR A 202 -10.53 0.34 -8.61
N PHE A 203 -10.49 -0.45 -9.69
CA PHE A 203 -9.36 -0.53 -10.61
C PHE A 203 -9.36 0.57 -11.66
N GLY A 204 -8.17 0.90 -12.18
CA GLY A 204 -7.96 1.85 -13.25
C GLY A 204 -7.81 3.31 -12.78
N PRO A 205 -7.71 4.26 -13.74
CA PRO A 205 -7.27 5.63 -13.46
C PRO A 205 -8.27 6.48 -12.66
N ARG A 206 -9.53 6.05 -12.59
CA ARG A 206 -10.59 6.76 -11.85
C ARG A 206 -10.85 6.19 -10.46
N GLY A 207 -10.17 5.10 -10.10
CA GLY A 207 -10.33 4.48 -8.79
C GLY A 207 -9.68 5.34 -7.70
N LYS A 208 -10.43 5.61 -6.63
CA LYS A 208 -9.90 6.20 -5.40
C LYS A 208 -9.94 5.14 -4.33
N ASN A 209 -8.78 4.64 -3.94
CA ASN A 209 -8.64 3.61 -2.92
C ASN A 209 -7.74 4.15 -1.80
N TYR A 210 -8.00 3.73 -0.56
CA TYR A 210 -7.25 4.12 0.63
C TYR A 210 -6.72 2.90 1.39
N ALA A 211 -7.28 1.72 1.14
CA ALA A 211 -6.82 0.49 1.77
C ALA A 211 -7.10 -0.74 0.92
N ASP A 212 -6.21 -1.72 1.02
CA ASP A 212 -6.37 -3.10 0.54
C ASP A 212 -6.46 -4.01 1.75
N ALA A 213 -7.68 -4.21 2.27
CA ALA A 213 -7.92 -4.94 3.50
C ALA A 213 -9.19 -5.79 3.44
N ALA A 214 -9.15 -6.93 4.11
CA ALA A 214 -10.27 -7.81 4.32
C ALA A 214 -10.19 -8.51 5.67
N ILE A 215 -11.35 -8.86 6.23
CA ILE A 215 -11.47 -9.60 7.47
C ILE A 215 -12.29 -10.87 7.27
N ALA A 216 -11.93 -11.91 8.03
CA ALA A 216 -12.64 -13.17 8.07
C ALA A 216 -13.03 -13.54 9.50
N ILE A 217 -14.22 -14.12 9.69
CA ILE A 217 -14.64 -14.67 10.97
C ILE A 217 -13.79 -15.90 11.28
N ILE A 218 -13.29 -16.00 12.49
CA ILE A 218 -12.53 -17.17 12.98
C ILE A 218 -13.50 -18.33 13.24
N THR A 219 -13.13 -19.53 12.77
CA THR A 219 -13.94 -20.75 12.95
C THR A 219 -13.21 -21.86 13.71
N ILE A 220 -12.01 -21.59 14.22
CA ILE A 220 -11.22 -22.52 15.03
C ILE A 220 -11.33 -22.18 16.53
N PRO A 221 -11.02 -23.12 17.44
CA PRO A 221 -11.09 -22.92 18.89
C PRO A 221 -10.17 -21.80 19.39
N PRO A 222 -10.46 -21.19 20.56
CA PRO A 222 -9.67 -20.12 21.14
C PRO A 222 -8.19 -20.45 21.40
N ASP A 223 -7.87 -21.71 21.66
CA ASP A 223 -6.48 -22.16 21.89
C ASP A 223 -5.67 -22.24 20.59
N ASP A 224 -6.32 -22.13 19.43
CA ASP A 224 -5.69 -22.27 18.12
C ASP A 224 -5.32 -20.92 17.46
N TYR A 225 -5.44 -19.80 18.18
CA TYR A 225 -5.02 -18.46 17.65
C TYR A 225 -4.49 -17.53 18.75
N LEU A 226 -3.59 -16.61 18.36
CA LEU A 226 -3.01 -15.58 19.22
C LEU A 226 -3.46 -14.19 18.80
N VAL A 227 -4.23 -13.53 19.67
CA VAL A 227 -4.79 -12.20 19.38
C VAL A 227 -3.72 -11.12 19.51
N GLY A 228 -3.57 -10.29 18.48
CA GLY A 228 -2.63 -9.18 18.47
C GLY A 228 -1.16 -9.57 18.38
N GLU A 229 -0.84 -10.85 18.16
CA GLU A 229 0.53 -11.36 18.14
C GLU A 229 1.05 -11.53 16.70
N VAL A 230 2.34 -11.25 16.51
CA VAL A 230 3.05 -11.37 15.23
C VAL A 230 4.34 -12.16 15.43
N LEU A 231 4.65 -13.09 14.53
CA LEU A 231 5.85 -13.93 14.58
C LEU A 231 7.11 -13.08 14.36
N GLY A 232 8.06 -13.21 15.29
CA GLY A 232 9.35 -12.52 15.30
C GLY A 232 10.35 -13.03 14.24
N SER A 233 11.54 -12.41 14.23
CA SER A 233 12.61 -12.73 13.27
C SER A 233 13.26 -14.09 13.51
N ASP A 234 13.19 -14.59 14.73
CA ASP A 234 13.72 -15.88 15.14
C ASP A 234 12.81 -17.08 14.77
N ASN A 235 11.62 -16.80 14.21
CA ASN A 235 10.58 -17.80 13.92
C ASN A 235 10.18 -18.65 15.12
N LYS A 236 10.33 -18.14 16.33
CA LYS A 236 10.03 -18.82 17.59
C LYS A 236 9.19 -17.94 18.50
N ASN A 237 9.67 -16.75 18.76
CA ASN A 237 9.01 -15.79 19.63
C ASN A 237 8.04 -14.90 18.86
N THR A 238 6.99 -14.45 19.53
CA THR A 238 6.06 -13.45 19.01
C THR A 238 6.28 -12.10 19.69
N TYR A 239 5.77 -11.04 19.07
CA TYR A 239 5.65 -9.73 19.68
C TYR A 239 4.21 -9.22 19.52
N ARG A 240 3.73 -8.50 20.53
CA ARG A 240 2.35 -8.02 20.57
C ARG A 240 2.24 -6.63 19.93
N ILE A 241 1.22 -6.45 19.09
CA ILE A 241 0.78 -5.14 18.60
C ILE A 241 -0.10 -4.52 19.67
N SER A 242 0.30 -3.38 20.21
CA SER A 242 -0.39 -2.69 21.31
C SER A 242 -1.31 -1.55 20.86
N GLY A 243 -1.20 -1.11 19.59
CA GLY A 243 -2.00 -0.02 19.07
C GLY A 243 -1.57 0.45 17.69
N THR A 244 -2.02 1.63 17.32
CA THR A 244 -1.67 2.36 16.07
C THR A 244 -0.92 3.63 16.41
N THR A 245 -0.08 4.10 15.50
CA THR A 245 0.64 5.37 15.61
C THR A 245 0.81 6.00 14.25
N GLU A 246 0.92 7.33 14.22
CA GLU A 246 1.39 8.05 13.06
C GLU A 246 2.90 7.84 12.90
N VAL A 247 3.38 7.84 11.66
CA VAL A 247 4.80 7.72 11.34
C VAL A 247 5.32 9.00 10.69
N SER A 248 6.62 9.26 10.89
CA SER A 248 7.34 10.39 10.29
C SER A 248 8.42 9.89 9.34
N ILE A 249 8.84 10.75 8.39
CA ILE A 249 9.99 10.47 7.53
C ILE A 249 11.22 10.27 8.42
N GLY A 250 11.95 9.18 8.20
CA GLY A 250 13.11 8.80 9.02
C GLY A 250 12.79 7.73 10.07
N ASP A 251 11.53 7.48 10.39
CA ASP A 251 11.16 6.41 11.33
C ASP A 251 11.49 5.03 10.77
N THR A 252 11.96 4.14 11.63
CA THR A 252 12.18 2.75 11.28
C THR A 252 10.88 1.96 11.41
N VAL A 253 10.42 1.37 10.32
CA VAL A 253 9.25 0.47 10.29
C VAL A 253 9.67 -0.96 10.02
N ARG A 254 8.87 -1.90 10.52
CA ARG A 254 9.13 -3.33 10.40
C ARG A 254 7.87 -4.07 10.01
N LYS A 255 8.00 -5.09 9.16
CA LYS A 255 6.93 -6.03 8.85
C LYS A 255 7.35 -7.46 9.10
N SER A 256 6.39 -8.34 9.30
CA SER A 256 6.57 -9.79 9.32
C SER A 256 5.70 -10.40 8.22
N GLY A 257 6.30 -11.14 7.31
CA GLY A 257 5.63 -11.71 6.14
C GLY A 257 5.98 -13.16 5.89
N ARG A 258 5.04 -13.90 5.29
CA ARG A 258 5.19 -15.32 4.95
C ARG A 258 6.47 -15.61 4.17
N THR A 259 6.77 -14.82 3.14
CA THR A 259 7.88 -15.08 2.20
C THR A 259 9.20 -14.47 2.67
N THR A 260 9.17 -13.25 3.17
CA THR A 260 10.38 -12.47 3.48
C THR A 260 10.76 -12.49 4.95
N GLY A 261 9.95 -13.13 5.80
CA GLY A 261 10.15 -13.06 7.25
C GLY A 261 10.01 -11.63 7.76
N VAL A 262 10.76 -11.30 8.80
CA VAL A 262 10.83 -9.94 9.33
C VAL A 262 11.82 -9.13 8.51
N THR A 263 11.38 -7.99 8.02
CA THR A 263 12.23 -6.99 7.35
C THR A 263 11.96 -5.61 7.94
N SER A 264 12.99 -4.77 7.97
CA SER A 264 12.92 -3.38 8.44
C SER A 264 13.37 -2.43 7.35
N ASN A 265 12.81 -1.23 7.34
CA ASN A 265 13.26 -0.15 6.48
C ASN A 265 12.88 1.20 7.13
N THR A 266 13.36 2.28 6.54
CA THR A 266 13.06 3.65 6.98
C THR A 266 11.93 4.22 6.15
N VAL A 267 11.00 4.93 6.80
CA VAL A 267 9.95 5.71 6.12
C VAL A 267 10.61 6.84 5.34
N PHE A 268 10.44 6.88 4.04
CA PHE A 268 11.00 7.92 3.17
C PHE A 268 9.91 8.84 2.56
N ASP A 269 8.65 8.46 2.68
CA ASP A 269 7.50 9.27 2.27
C ASP A 269 6.28 8.89 3.10
N THR A 270 5.51 9.88 3.55
CA THR A 270 4.29 9.70 4.35
C THR A 270 3.04 10.19 3.64
N ASP A 271 3.17 10.72 2.42
CA ASP A 271 2.11 11.39 1.68
C ASP A 271 2.23 11.04 0.17
N ALA A 272 2.33 9.74 -0.12
CA ALA A 272 2.54 9.24 -1.48
C ALA A 272 1.28 8.59 -2.07
N THR A 273 0.85 9.07 -3.23
CA THR A 273 -0.13 8.36 -4.06
C THR A 273 0.58 7.33 -4.92
N VAL A 274 0.17 6.04 -4.81
CA VAL A 274 0.86 4.93 -5.47
C VAL A 274 -0.05 4.12 -6.39
N LYS A 275 0.53 3.61 -7.47
CA LYS A 275 -0.11 2.68 -8.40
C LYS A 275 0.33 1.27 -8.09
N VAL A 276 -0.64 0.40 -7.75
CA VAL A 276 -0.40 -1.01 -7.39
C VAL A 276 -1.01 -1.92 -8.45
N TRP A 277 -0.21 -2.87 -8.95
CA TRP A 277 -0.62 -3.85 -9.94
C TRP A 277 -1.11 -5.13 -9.29
N TYR A 278 -2.29 -5.58 -9.66
CA TYR A 278 -2.94 -6.80 -9.16
C TYR A 278 -2.82 -7.95 -10.16
N THR A 279 -2.82 -7.65 -11.46
CA THR A 279 -2.55 -8.57 -12.55
C THR A 279 -1.68 -7.87 -13.60
N LEU A 280 -1.36 -8.56 -14.69
CA LEU A 280 -0.62 -7.94 -15.81
C LEU A 280 -1.35 -6.74 -16.45
N SER A 281 -2.70 -6.71 -16.33
CA SER A 281 -3.54 -5.69 -16.96
C SER A 281 -4.41 -4.88 -15.99
N LYS A 282 -4.50 -5.28 -14.71
CA LYS A 282 -5.30 -4.57 -13.68
C LYS A 282 -4.41 -3.91 -12.64
N TRP A 283 -4.64 -2.65 -12.42
CA TRP A 283 -3.98 -1.85 -11.38
C TRP A 283 -4.98 -0.91 -10.69
N ALA A 284 -4.63 -0.44 -9.53
CA ALA A 284 -5.40 0.51 -8.75
C ALA A 284 -4.50 1.63 -8.22
N ILE A 285 -5.06 2.82 -8.01
CA ILE A 285 -4.39 3.95 -7.36
C ILE A 285 -4.82 3.97 -5.91
N PHE A 286 -3.83 4.08 -5.02
CA PHE A 286 -4.03 4.27 -3.59
C PHE A 286 -3.53 5.64 -3.20
N TYR A 287 -4.39 6.38 -2.55
CA TYR A 287 -4.14 7.72 -2.02
C TYR A 287 -3.86 7.63 -0.52
N ASP A 288 -3.04 8.56 -0.06
CA ASP A 288 -2.89 8.81 1.35
C ASP A 288 -4.05 9.65 1.89
#